data_e06a94c2794947778d5806e7d79de9f7
#
_entry.id   e06a94c2794947778d5806e7d79de9f7
#
_cell.length_a   1.000
_cell.length_b   1.000
_cell.length_c   1.000
_cell.angle_alpha   90.00
_cell.angle_beta   90.00
_cell.angle_gamma   90.00
#
_symmetry.space_group_name_H-M   'P 1'
#
loop_
_entity.id
_entity.type
_entity.pdbx_description
1 polymer ?
#
loop_
_entity_poly.entity_id
_entity_poly.type
_entity_poly.pdbx_seq_one_letter_code
_entity_poly.pdbx_strand_id
1 'polypeptide(L)'
;MRLDKKKMIAAAIVACTTLFIAIGIHEKKDTRKQLKFGATYMTMNNPYFVNMDENIEESVQAKGDILITRDPLQDQKKQNEQIKDMINEGIDVLFLQPVDRNKVRPALELCKKKHIPVVVIDSEVSDTEAVVSTIVSDNYDAGVQCAKDMMKKKTSANIIIVNQKALNSINERVKGFRDTIKGHPQYKIVEEKESAAEFEIAMKVMEKIIYEKKNYDVVMGGNDPIALGCIAAMQMTDKTDQVMVYGVDGSPDGKAMIKTGFLEGTAAQSPIKIGEKAVQTAYSYLAGETVKKHVTIPVELITADNLKFYDMTGWQ
;
A
#
# COMPACT_ATOMS: atom_id res chain seq x y z
N MET A 1 -29.54 1.66 74.66
CA MET A 1 -29.78 2.08 73.23
C MET A 1 -29.75 0.83 72.38
N ARG A 2 -30.89 0.21 72.06
CA ARG A 2 -30.95 -1.01 71.22
C ARG A 2 -30.88 -0.55 69.74
N LEU A 3 -29.79 -0.85 69.07
CA LEU A 3 -29.66 -0.65 67.61
C LEU A 3 -30.71 -1.51 66.90
N ASP A 4 -31.45 -0.91 66.00
CA ASP A 4 -32.54 -1.52 65.23
C ASP A 4 -31.92 -2.58 64.29
N LYS A 5 -32.29 -3.86 64.49
CA LYS A 5 -31.82 -5.00 63.68
C LYS A 5 -31.99 -4.77 62.19
N LYS A 6 -33.01 -4.00 61.77
CA LYS A 6 -33.25 -3.68 60.36
C LYS A 6 -32.14 -2.78 59.78
N LYS A 7 -31.62 -1.83 60.58
CA LYS A 7 -30.53 -0.94 60.17
C LYS A 7 -29.16 -1.68 60.07
N MET A 8 -28.95 -2.67 60.95
CA MET A 8 -27.76 -3.52 60.87
C MET A 8 -27.77 -4.44 59.63
N ILE A 9 -28.91 -5.00 59.27
CA ILE A 9 -29.06 -5.84 58.07
C ILE A 9 -28.88 -5.00 56.81
N ALA A 10 -29.43 -3.79 56.75
CA ALA A 10 -29.23 -2.88 55.62
C ALA A 10 -27.77 -2.46 55.44
N ALA A 11 -27.04 -2.17 56.54
CA ALA A 11 -25.63 -1.84 56.51
C ALA A 11 -24.75 -3.04 56.06
N ALA A 12 -25.11 -4.26 56.47
CA ALA A 12 -24.41 -5.47 56.03
C ALA A 12 -24.61 -5.77 54.53
N ILE A 13 -25.84 -5.53 54.01
CA ILE A 13 -26.15 -5.70 52.58
C ILE A 13 -25.39 -4.67 51.74
N VAL A 14 -25.33 -3.42 52.17
CA VAL A 14 -24.56 -2.38 51.46
C VAL A 14 -23.08 -2.65 51.51
N ALA A 15 -22.52 -3.16 52.62
CA ALA A 15 -21.10 -3.53 52.72
C ALA A 15 -20.76 -4.75 51.87
N CYS A 16 -21.66 -5.74 51.76
CA CYS A 16 -21.45 -6.90 50.88
C CYS A 16 -21.56 -6.53 49.39
N THR A 17 -22.48 -5.65 48.99
CA THR A 17 -22.61 -5.20 47.59
C THR A 17 -21.43 -4.34 47.17
N THR A 18 -20.91 -3.46 48.05
CA THR A 18 -19.67 -2.70 47.75
C THR A 18 -18.43 -3.59 47.69
N LEU A 19 -18.36 -4.65 48.49
CA LEU A 19 -17.27 -5.62 48.45
C LEU A 19 -17.33 -6.49 47.15
N PHE A 20 -18.53 -6.88 46.71
CA PHE A 20 -18.71 -7.62 45.44
C PHE A 20 -18.41 -6.75 44.21
N ILE A 21 -18.69 -5.45 44.24
CA ILE A 21 -18.35 -4.51 43.16
C ILE A 21 -16.83 -4.25 43.15
N ALA A 22 -16.17 -4.20 44.31
CA ALA A 22 -14.70 -4.05 44.39
C ALA A 22 -13.94 -5.31 43.98
N ILE A 23 -14.53 -6.49 44.10
CA ILE A 23 -13.90 -7.77 43.64
C ILE A 23 -14.16 -8.03 42.15
N GLY A 24 -15.24 -7.42 41.57
CA GLY A 24 -15.61 -7.58 40.16
C GLY A 24 -14.82 -6.70 39.18
N ILE A 25 -14.07 -5.70 39.66
CA ILE A 25 -13.22 -4.83 38.85
C ILE A 25 -11.74 -5.18 39.09
N HIS A 26 -11.40 -6.44 39.16
CA HIS A 26 -10.06 -6.88 38.78
C HIS A 26 -10.09 -7.03 37.27
N GLU A 27 -9.87 -5.95 36.53
CA GLU A 27 -9.37 -6.06 35.17
C GLU A 27 -8.27 -7.11 35.19
N LYS A 28 -8.48 -8.25 34.55
CA LYS A 28 -7.40 -9.17 34.23
C LYS A 28 -6.39 -8.32 33.47
N LYS A 29 -5.39 -7.79 34.17
CA LYS A 29 -4.22 -7.20 33.52
C LYS A 29 -3.73 -8.29 32.60
N ASP A 30 -3.92 -8.09 31.29
CA ASP A 30 -3.37 -8.99 30.28
C ASP A 30 -1.87 -9.02 30.54
N THR A 31 -1.40 -10.14 31.10
CA THR A 31 0.01 -10.31 31.50
C THR A 31 0.88 -10.72 30.31
N ARG A 32 0.30 -10.75 29.07
CA ARG A 32 1.09 -11.05 27.89
C ARG A 32 2.13 -9.95 27.63
N LYS A 33 3.29 -10.35 27.15
CA LYS A 33 4.30 -9.41 26.65
C LYS A 33 3.67 -8.55 25.54
N GLN A 34 3.73 -7.23 25.69
CA GLN A 34 3.37 -6.31 24.62
C GLN A 34 4.34 -6.50 23.44
N LEU A 35 3.81 -6.76 22.27
CA LEU A 35 4.58 -6.92 21.05
C LEU A 35 4.88 -5.55 20.43
N LYS A 36 6.03 -5.48 19.75
CA LYS A 36 6.46 -4.32 18.98
C LYS A 36 6.57 -4.71 17.52
N PHE A 37 5.86 -4.01 16.66
CA PHE A 37 5.94 -4.17 15.22
C PHE A 37 6.71 -3.00 14.62
N GLY A 38 7.61 -3.27 13.69
CA GLY A 38 8.22 -2.24 12.86
C GLY A 38 7.48 -2.13 11.54
N ALA A 39 7.34 -0.92 11.00
CA ALA A 39 6.85 -0.67 9.66
C ALA A 39 7.76 0.31 8.92
N THR A 40 8.01 0.05 7.65
CA THR A 40 8.73 0.99 6.78
C THR A 40 8.22 0.89 5.35
N TYR A 41 8.10 2.03 4.72
CA TYR A 41 7.61 2.22 3.36
C TYR A 41 8.68 2.95 2.55
N MET A 42 8.53 3.03 1.23
CA MET A 42 9.48 3.81 0.43
C MET A 42 9.45 5.30 0.78
N THR A 43 8.26 5.82 1.09
CA THR A 43 8.04 7.22 1.52
C THR A 43 6.64 7.35 2.13
N MET A 44 6.48 8.28 3.06
CA MET A 44 5.16 8.68 3.59
C MET A 44 4.57 9.89 2.86
N ASN A 45 5.22 10.41 1.81
CA ASN A 45 4.64 11.44 0.96
C ASN A 45 3.50 10.92 0.06
N ASN A 46 3.39 9.60 -0.11
CA ASN A 46 2.29 8.99 -0.86
C ASN A 46 1.15 8.61 0.09
N PRO A 47 -0.05 9.20 -0.07
CA PRO A 47 -1.22 8.92 0.76
C PRO A 47 -1.64 7.44 0.80
N TYR A 48 -1.27 6.66 -0.22
CA TYR A 48 -1.48 5.22 -0.25
C TYR A 48 -0.80 4.51 0.94
N PHE A 49 0.46 4.86 1.21
CA PHE A 49 1.21 4.27 2.33
C PHE A 49 0.78 4.84 3.68
N VAL A 50 0.38 6.11 3.75
CA VAL A 50 -0.19 6.71 4.96
C VAL A 50 -1.45 5.93 5.38
N ASN A 51 -2.38 5.71 4.45
CA ASN A 51 -3.60 4.97 4.73
C ASN A 51 -3.34 3.50 5.12
N MET A 52 -2.36 2.85 4.50
CA MET A 52 -1.95 1.49 4.86
C MET A 52 -1.35 1.44 6.27
N ASP A 53 -0.49 2.40 6.63
CA ASP A 53 0.15 2.49 7.94
C ASP A 53 -0.88 2.75 9.05
N GLU A 54 -1.79 3.69 8.86
CA GLU A 54 -2.88 3.99 9.78
C GLU A 54 -3.72 2.74 10.06
N ASN A 55 -4.08 1.98 9.03
CA ASN A 55 -4.85 0.73 9.19
C ASN A 55 -4.05 -0.35 9.94
N ILE A 56 -2.75 -0.48 9.66
CA ILE A 56 -1.86 -1.40 10.41
C ILE A 56 -1.75 -0.93 11.86
N GLU A 57 -1.56 0.37 12.11
CA GLU A 57 -1.44 0.94 13.46
C GLU A 57 -2.71 0.69 14.27
N GLU A 58 -3.88 1.02 13.74
CA GLU A 58 -5.16 0.77 14.40
C GLU A 58 -5.34 -0.71 14.74
N SER A 59 -5.02 -1.60 13.80
CA SER A 59 -5.14 -3.04 14.00
C SER A 59 -4.19 -3.59 15.06
N VAL A 60 -2.98 -3.06 15.16
CA VAL A 60 -1.94 -3.42 16.15
C VAL A 60 -2.34 -2.86 17.52
N GLN A 61 -2.72 -1.58 17.61
CA GLN A 61 -3.11 -0.91 18.84
C GLN A 61 -4.39 -1.50 19.44
N ALA A 62 -5.35 -1.94 18.62
CA ALA A 62 -6.56 -2.63 19.08
C ALA A 62 -6.26 -3.93 19.86
N LYS A 63 -5.07 -4.50 19.66
CA LYS A 63 -4.56 -5.67 20.41
C LYS A 63 -3.68 -5.29 21.60
N GLY A 64 -3.49 -3.99 21.89
CA GLY A 64 -2.65 -3.48 22.96
C GLY A 64 -1.15 -3.51 22.66
N ASP A 65 -0.77 -3.65 21.40
CA ASP A 65 0.60 -3.71 20.91
C ASP A 65 1.06 -2.37 20.31
N ILE A 66 2.32 -2.26 19.91
CA ILE A 66 2.94 -1.01 19.43
C ILE A 66 3.39 -1.17 17.98
N LEU A 67 3.09 -0.19 17.15
CA LEU A 67 3.71 -0.01 15.82
C LEU A 67 4.78 1.08 15.90
N ILE A 68 5.93 0.85 15.28
CA ILE A 68 7.03 1.79 15.14
C ILE A 68 7.24 2.01 13.64
N THR A 69 6.73 3.12 13.12
CA THR A 69 6.87 3.45 11.69
C THR A 69 8.10 4.31 11.43
N ARG A 70 8.77 4.08 10.31
CA ARG A 70 9.93 4.83 9.83
C ARG A 70 9.77 5.21 8.35
N ASP A 71 10.06 6.47 8.03
CA ASP A 71 10.07 7.02 6.67
C ASP A 71 11.51 7.23 6.18
N PRO A 72 11.98 6.46 5.20
CA PRO A 72 13.30 6.63 4.60
C PRO A 72 13.36 7.76 3.57
N LEU A 73 12.23 8.35 3.16
CA LEU A 73 12.17 9.40 2.14
C LEU A 73 12.82 8.95 0.82
N GLN A 74 12.48 7.74 0.34
CA GLN A 74 13.01 7.10 -0.86
C GLN A 74 14.53 6.78 -0.84
N ASP A 75 15.20 6.92 0.30
CA ASP A 75 16.59 6.54 0.46
C ASP A 75 16.72 5.11 0.96
N GLN A 76 17.14 4.19 0.09
CA GLN A 76 17.31 2.77 0.44
C GLN A 76 18.38 2.56 1.52
N LYS A 77 19.44 3.36 1.55
CA LYS A 77 20.45 3.24 2.59
C LYS A 77 19.86 3.61 3.94
N LYS A 78 19.12 4.72 3.99
CA LYS A 78 18.39 5.16 5.19
C LYS A 78 17.36 4.11 5.63
N GLN A 79 16.63 3.46 4.68
CA GLN A 79 15.72 2.36 5.03
C GLN A 79 16.46 1.21 5.73
N ASN A 80 17.60 0.77 5.19
CA ASN A 80 18.39 -0.30 5.79
C ASN A 80 18.89 0.07 7.20
N GLU A 81 19.31 1.32 7.42
CA GLU A 81 19.72 1.84 8.73
C GLU A 81 18.54 1.88 9.70
N GLN A 82 17.39 2.40 9.29
CA GLN A 82 16.18 2.47 10.11
C GLN A 82 15.67 1.07 10.51
N ILE A 83 15.72 0.09 9.61
CA ILE A 83 15.40 -1.31 9.96
C ILE A 83 16.33 -1.84 11.04
N LYS A 84 17.63 -1.58 10.92
CA LYS A 84 18.60 -1.94 11.96
C LYS A 84 18.27 -1.29 13.30
N ASP A 85 17.88 -0.02 13.30
CA ASP A 85 17.51 0.70 14.52
C ASP A 85 16.25 0.11 15.15
N MET A 86 15.21 -0.17 14.38
CA MET A 86 13.99 -0.83 14.86
C MET A 86 14.28 -2.22 15.46
N ILE A 87 15.21 -3.00 14.86
CA ILE A 87 15.66 -4.28 15.43
C ILE A 87 16.33 -4.06 16.79
N ASN A 88 17.16 -3.02 16.95
CA ASN A 88 17.79 -2.68 18.21
C ASN A 88 16.78 -2.17 19.26
N GLU A 89 15.70 -1.53 18.84
CA GLU A 89 14.55 -1.14 19.68
C GLU A 89 13.70 -2.35 20.12
N GLY A 90 13.99 -3.53 19.56
CA GLY A 90 13.38 -4.81 19.94
C GLY A 90 12.03 -5.07 19.32
N ILE A 91 11.88 -4.82 18.01
CA ILE A 91 10.69 -5.25 17.27
C ILE A 91 10.60 -6.78 17.23
N ASP A 92 9.37 -7.30 17.26
CA ASP A 92 9.05 -8.72 17.16
C ASP A 92 8.74 -9.16 15.72
N VAL A 93 8.27 -8.22 14.85
CA VAL A 93 7.96 -8.43 13.41
C VAL A 93 8.26 -7.14 12.64
N LEU A 94 8.62 -7.25 11.38
CA LEU A 94 8.79 -6.14 10.46
C LEU A 94 7.75 -6.21 9.32
N PHE A 95 6.96 -5.14 9.13
CA PHE A 95 6.23 -4.87 7.89
C PHE A 95 7.13 -4.07 6.95
N LEU A 96 7.37 -4.58 5.76
CA LEU A 96 8.35 -4.02 4.82
C LEU A 96 7.74 -3.76 3.46
N GLN A 97 7.67 -2.49 3.04
CA GLN A 97 7.57 -2.08 1.65
C GLN A 97 8.94 -1.51 1.23
N PRO A 98 9.63 -2.14 0.26
CA PRO A 98 11.01 -1.77 -0.05
C PRO A 98 11.08 -0.50 -0.91
N VAL A 99 12.10 0.33 -0.69
CA VAL A 99 12.47 1.40 -1.64
C VAL A 99 13.04 0.79 -2.92
N ASP A 100 13.88 -0.23 -2.79
CA ASP A 100 14.48 -0.96 -3.91
C ASP A 100 14.49 -2.46 -3.57
N ARG A 101 13.80 -3.26 -4.39
CA ARG A 101 13.63 -4.70 -4.18
C ARG A 101 14.92 -5.50 -4.05
N ASN A 102 16.02 -5.01 -4.63
CA ASN A 102 17.33 -5.67 -4.60
C ASN A 102 18.22 -5.14 -3.47
N LYS A 103 18.23 -3.81 -3.29
CA LYS A 103 19.16 -3.14 -2.36
C LYS A 103 18.69 -3.20 -0.90
N VAL A 104 17.47 -3.66 -0.62
CA VAL A 104 16.99 -3.95 0.74
C VAL A 104 17.60 -5.21 1.34
N ARG A 105 18.28 -6.05 0.55
CA ARG A 105 18.87 -7.32 0.95
C ARG A 105 19.71 -7.28 2.24
N PRO A 106 20.61 -6.29 2.50
CA PRO A 106 21.38 -6.25 3.76
C PRO A 106 20.50 -6.17 5.01
N ALA A 107 19.34 -5.47 4.94
CA ALA A 107 18.39 -5.41 6.04
C ALA A 107 17.66 -6.76 6.23
N LEU A 108 17.30 -7.45 5.15
CA LEU A 108 16.70 -8.79 5.21
C LEU A 108 17.65 -9.82 5.81
N GLU A 109 18.93 -9.79 5.42
CA GLU A 109 19.99 -10.64 6.03
C GLU A 109 20.14 -10.37 7.53
N LEU A 110 20.03 -9.11 7.97
CA LEU A 110 20.05 -8.76 9.38
C LEU A 110 18.81 -9.27 10.12
N CYS A 111 17.60 -9.12 9.54
CA CYS A 111 16.37 -9.69 10.09
C CYS A 111 16.49 -11.21 10.26
N LYS A 112 16.99 -11.92 9.24
CA LYS A 112 17.25 -13.36 9.30
C LYS A 112 18.20 -13.73 10.47
N LYS A 113 19.34 -13.02 10.57
CA LYS A 113 20.33 -13.25 11.64
C LYS A 113 19.76 -12.99 13.05
N LYS A 114 18.83 -12.05 13.17
CA LYS A 114 18.19 -11.66 14.43
C LYS A 114 16.87 -12.38 14.70
N HIS A 115 16.49 -13.29 13.83
CA HIS A 115 15.21 -14.03 13.88
C HIS A 115 13.97 -13.12 13.91
N ILE A 116 14.04 -11.96 13.24
CA ILE A 116 12.89 -11.08 13.07
C ILE A 116 12.13 -11.51 11.81
N PRO A 117 10.90 -12.01 11.94
CA PRO A 117 10.07 -12.35 10.78
C PRO A 117 9.69 -11.09 10.00
N VAL A 118 9.72 -11.19 8.67
CA VAL A 118 9.39 -10.09 7.77
C VAL A 118 8.10 -10.42 7.02
N VAL A 119 7.11 -9.55 7.09
CA VAL A 119 5.93 -9.55 6.23
C VAL A 119 6.13 -8.44 5.20
N VAL A 120 6.36 -8.84 3.95
CA VAL A 120 6.51 -7.91 2.83
C VAL A 120 5.11 -7.48 2.37
N ILE A 121 4.92 -6.18 2.15
CA ILE A 121 3.65 -5.58 1.75
C ILE A 121 3.82 -4.75 0.47
N ASP A 122 2.76 -4.67 -0.33
CA ASP A 122 2.63 -3.85 -1.56
C ASP A 122 3.59 -4.23 -2.69
N SER A 123 4.88 -4.34 -2.44
CA SER A 123 5.88 -4.62 -3.49
C SER A 123 6.87 -5.69 -3.03
N GLU A 124 7.10 -6.69 -3.87
CA GLU A 124 7.95 -7.84 -3.57
C GLU A 124 9.44 -7.47 -3.49
N VAL A 125 10.17 -8.21 -2.68
CA VAL A 125 11.63 -8.20 -2.61
C VAL A 125 12.24 -9.34 -3.43
N SER A 126 13.49 -9.19 -3.86
CA SER A 126 14.18 -10.25 -4.62
C SER A 126 14.74 -11.37 -3.72
N ASP A 127 15.06 -11.08 -2.47
CA ASP A 127 15.54 -12.05 -1.48
C ASP A 127 14.43 -12.35 -0.47
N THR A 128 13.91 -13.58 -0.48
CA THR A 128 12.75 -13.98 0.33
C THR A 128 13.13 -14.89 1.51
N GLU A 129 14.42 -15.10 1.81
CA GLU A 129 14.84 -16.04 2.86
C GLU A 129 14.34 -15.66 4.27
N ALA A 130 14.29 -14.35 4.60
CA ALA A 130 13.76 -13.85 5.85
C ALA A 130 12.23 -13.59 5.80
N VAL A 131 11.61 -13.71 4.62
CA VAL A 131 10.22 -13.33 4.40
C VAL A 131 9.31 -14.48 4.80
N VAL A 132 8.40 -14.21 5.73
CA VAL A 132 7.39 -15.19 6.15
C VAL A 132 6.16 -15.17 5.25
N SER A 133 5.81 -14.00 4.73
CA SER A 133 4.71 -13.81 3.76
C SER A 133 4.92 -12.54 2.95
N THR A 134 4.43 -12.55 1.72
CA THR A 134 4.34 -11.38 0.83
C THR A 134 2.88 -11.12 0.50
N ILE A 135 2.38 -9.91 0.74
CA ILE A 135 0.98 -9.52 0.54
C ILE A 135 0.96 -8.33 -0.41
N VAL A 136 0.46 -8.54 -1.61
CA VAL A 136 0.50 -7.59 -2.72
C VAL A 136 -0.85 -7.54 -3.44
N SER A 137 -1.08 -6.46 -4.19
CA SER A 137 -2.16 -6.42 -5.18
C SER A 137 -1.85 -7.31 -6.37
N ASP A 138 -2.87 -7.70 -7.15
CA ASP A 138 -2.67 -8.34 -8.45
C ASP A 138 -2.15 -7.31 -9.47
N ASN A 139 -0.87 -6.97 -9.31
CA ASN A 139 -0.21 -5.95 -10.10
C ASN A 139 -0.15 -6.31 -11.59
N TYR A 140 -0.02 -7.60 -11.91
CA TYR A 140 -0.03 -8.05 -13.30
C TYR A 140 -1.42 -7.80 -13.92
N ASP A 141 -2.49 -8.19 -13.24
CA ASP A 141 -3.86 -7.98 -13.72
C ASP A 141 -4.23 -6.50 -13.79
N ALA A 142 -3.70 -5.64 -12.91
CA ALA A 142 -3.87 -4.19 -13.02
C ALA A 142 -3.41 -3.67 -14.39
N GLY A 143 -2.24 -4.08 -14.85
CA GLY A 143 -1.74 -3.74 -16.18
C GLY A 143 -2.56 -4.35 -17.30
N VAL A 144 -3.01 -5.59 -17.15
CA VAL A 144 -3.89 -6.28 -18.11
C VAL A 144 -5.21 -5.54 -18.27
N GLN A 145 -5.84 -5.10 -17.18
CA GLN A 145 -7.11 -4.38 -17.22
C GLN A 145 -6.98 -3.03 -17.93
N CYS A 146 -5.92 -2.25 -17.63
CA CYS A 146 -5.64 -0.99 -18.32
C CYS A 146 -5.45 -1.19 -19.84
N ALA A 147 -4.64 -2.19 -20.23
CA ALA A 147 -4.40 -2.48 -21.65
C ALA A 147 -5.66 -2.94 -22.37
N LYS A 148 -6.47 -3.80 -21.77
CA LYS A 148 -7.74 -4.27 -22.33
C LYS A 148 -8.74 -3.14 -22.54
N ASP A 149 -8.84 -2.20 -21.58
CA ASP A 149 -9.72 -1.04 -21.72
C ASP A 149 -9.25 -0.11 -22.85
N MET A 150 -7.95 0.17 -22.90
CA MET A 150 -7.33 0.91 -24.01
C MET A 150 -7.67 0.28 -25.39
N MET A 151 -7.50 -1.03 -25.51
CA MET A 151 -7.75 -1.76 -26.77
C MET A 151 -9.23 -1.79 -27.17
N LYS A 152 -10.17 -1.66 -26.22
CA LYS A 152 -11.60 -1.49 -26.53
C LYS A 152 -11.92 -0.11 -27.11
N LYS A 153 -11.17 0.92 -26.69
CA LYS A 153 -11.44 2.33 -27.01
C LYS A 153 -10.63 2.85 -28.20
N LYS A 154 -9.46 2.25 -28.47
CA LYS A 154 -8.58 2.62 -29.60
C LYS A 154 -8.26 1.40 -30.46
N THR A 155 -8.33 1.56 -31.79
CA THR A 155 -7.95 0.52 -32.76
C THR A 155 -6.45 0.45 -33.00
N SER A 156 -5.72 1.51 -32.68
CA SER A 156 -4.27 1.61 -32.73
C SER A 156 -3.79 2.66 -31.73
N ALA A 157 -2.55 2.55 -31.23
CA ALA A 157 -1.98 3.54 -30.33
C ALA A 157 -0.45 3.55 -30.34
N ASN A 158 0.12 4.74 -30.22
CA ASN A 158 1.49 4.98 -29.80
C ASN A 158 1.49 5.23 -28.28
N ILE A 159 2.20 4.40 -27.54
CA ILE A 159 2.09 4.31 -26.09
C ILE A 159 3.39 4.78 -25.46
N ILE A 160 3.27 5.65 -24.44
CA ILE A 160 4.35 5.97 -23.53
C ILE A 160 4.12 5.21 -22.22
N ILE A 161 5.18 4.62 -21.68
CA ILE A 161 5.19 4.04 -20.35
C ILE A 161 6.09 4.87 -19.46
N VAL A 162 5.55 5.33 -18.32
CA VAL A 162 6.34 5.97 -17.26
C VAL A 162 6.30 5.07 -16.03
N ASN A 163 7.46 4.54 -15.64
CA ASN A 163 7.60 3.47 -14.65
C ASN A 163 8.57 3.79 -13.51
N GLN A 164 8.75 2.82 -12.60
CA GLN A 164 9.77 2.80 -11.54
C GLN A 164 10.30 1.36 -11.38
N LYS A 165 11.42 1.05 -12.03
CA LYS A 165 11.96 -0.32 -12.09
C LYS A 165 12.48 -0.88 -10.76
N ALA A 166 12.77 -0.01 -9.78
CA ALA A 166 13.17 -0.44 -8.44
C ALA A 166 12.05 -1.21 -7.71
N LEU A 167 10.78 -0.99 -8.09
CA LEU A 167 9.59 -1.59 -7.49
C LEU A 167 9.06 -2.75 -8.33
N ASN A 168 8.89 -3.93 -7.70
CA ASN A 168 8.34 -5.09 -8.41
C ASN A 168 6.86 -4.88 -8.79
N SER A 169 6.08 -4.23 -7.94
CA SER A 169 4.68 -3.92 -8.21
C SER A 169 4.50 -3.20 -9.54
N ILE A 170 5.29 -2.14 -9.79
CA ILE A 170 5.23 -1.40 -11.07
C ILE A 170 5.74 -2.25 -12.24
N ASN A 171 6.78 -3.06 -12.03
CA ASN A 171 7.29 -3.96 -13.08
C ASN A 171 6.21 -4.95 -13.52
N GLU A 172 5.45 -5.54 -12.60
CA GLU A 172 4.37 -6.47 -12.94
C GLU A 172 3.20 -5.76 -13.64
N ARG A 173 2.85 -4.53 -13.26
CA ARG A 173 1.85 -3.69 -13.96
C ARG A 173 2.26 -3.46 -15.42
N VAL A 174 3.48 -3.00 -15.64
CA VAL A 174 4.04 -2.77 -16.98
C VAL A 174 4.11 -4.08 -17.77
N LYS A 175 4.49 -5.18 -17.14
CA LYS A 175 4.53 -6.51 -17.76
C LYS A 175 3.13 -6.96 -18.19
N GLY A 176 2.12 -6.86 -17.34
CA GLY A 176 0.73 -7.19 -17.67
C GLY A 176 0.20 -6.38 -18.85
N PHE A 177 0.48 -5.07 -18.87
CA PHE A 177 0.12 -4.20 -19.99
C PHE A 177 0.80 -4.62 -21.29
N ARG A 178 2.12 -4.86 -21.27
CA ARG A 178 2.90 -5.31 -22.44
C ARG A 178 2.46 -6.66 -22.98
N ASP A 179 2.27 -7.63 -22.10
CA ASP A 179 1.87 -8.97 -22.50
C ASP A 179 0.49 -8.97 -23.14
N THR A 180 -0.42 -8.08 -22.69
CA THR A 180 -1.75 -7.93 -23.27
C THR A 180 -1.73 -7.36 -24.68
N ILE A 181 -0.86 -6.39 -24.98
CA ILE A 181 -0.74 -5.82 -26.33
C ILE A 181 0.19 -6.62 -27.24
N LYS A 182 0.88 -7.64 -26.70
CA LYS A 182 1.77 -8.51 -27.46
C LYS A 182 1.01 -9.23 -28.57
N GLY A 183 1.58 -9.23 -29.77
CA GLY A 183 0.92 -9.83 -30.95
C GLY A 183 -0.07 -8.89 -31.67
N HIS A 184 -0.23 -7.66 -31.19
CA HIS A 184 -1.07 -6.63 -31.77
C HIS A 184 -0.21 -5.46 -32.28
N PRO A 185 0.37 -5.54 -33.52
CA PRO A 185 1.39 -4.59 -34.00
C PRO A 185 0.89 -3.15 -34.17
N GLN A 186 -0.42 -2.93 -34.14
CA GLN A 186 -1.04 -1.60 -34.14
C GLN A 186 -0.86 -0.84 -32.82
N TYR A 187 -0.50 -1.51 -31.71
CA TYR A 187 -0.17 -0.90 -30.42
C TYR A 187 1.33 -0.90 -30.22
N LYS A 188 1.94 0.28 -30.22
CA LYS A 188 3.41 0.43 -30.20
C LYS A 188 3.84 1.19 -28.96
N ILE A 189 4.70 0.60 -28.16
CA ILE A 189 5.39 1.35 -27.10
C ILE A 189 6.51 2.15 -27.78
N VAL A 190 6.31 3.46 -27.88
CA VAL A 190 7.24 4.38 -28.56
C VAL A 190 8.26 4.98 -27.61
N GLU A 191 7.96 4.99 -26.30
CA GLU A 191 8.86 5.48 -25.27
C GLU A 191 8.61 4.78 -23.94
N GLU A 192 9.68 4.59 -23.17
CA GLU A 192 9.63 4.18 -21.78
C GLU A 192 10.63 4.99 -20.96
N LYS A 193 10.16 5.62 -19.89
CA LYS A 193 10.98 6.43 -19.00
C LYS A 193 10.77 6.01 -17.56
N GLU A 194 11.82 6.16 -16.77
CA GLU A 194 11.75 5.97 -15.33
C GLU A 194 11.43 7.28 -14.62
N SER A 195 10.63 7.18 -13.56
CA SER A 195 10.40 8.22 -12.56
C SER A 195 10.61 7.63 -11.16
N ALA A 196 10.48 8.44 -10.12
CA ALA A 196 10.60 7.98 -8.74
C ALA A 196 9.25 7.53 -8.13
N ALA A 197 8.25 7.22 -8.96
CA ALA A 197 6.87 6.96 -8.57
C ALA A 197 6.22 8.14 -7.81
N GLU A 198 6.68 9.35 -8.06
CA GLU A 198 6.21 10.63 -7.50
C GLU A 198 5.72 11.58 -8.57
N PHE A 199 4.75 12.43 -8.19
CA PHE A 199 4.09 13.37 -9.07
C PHE A 199 5.06 14.35 -9.75
N GLU A 200 5.89 15.06 -8.98
CA GLU A 200 6.78 16.09 -9.50
C GLU A 200 7.88 15.54 -10.42
N ILE A 201 8.34 14.32 -10.10
CA ILE A 201 9.37 13.67 -10.93
C ILE A 201 8.74 13.20 -12.25
N ALA A 202 7.55 12.60 -12.19
CA ALA A 202 6.84 12.17 -13.38
C ALA A 202 6.46 13.35 -14.29
N MET A 203 6.04 14.49 -13.70
CA MET A 203 5.76 15.72 -14.43
C MET A 203 6.99 16.18 -15.22
N LYS A 204 8.17 16.27 -14.59
CA LYS A 204 9.43 16.64 -15.27
C LYS A 204 9.84 15.64 -16.35
N VAL A 205 9.58 14.35 -16.15
CA VAL A 205 9.83 13.31 -17.17
C VAL A 205 8.94 13.54 -18.38
N MET A 206 7.65 13.79 -18.14
CA MET A 206 6.69 14.02 -19.23
C MET A 206 6.93 15.32 -19.98
N GLU A 207 7.33 16.41 -19.30
CA GLU A 207 7.77 17.67 -19.93
C GLU A 207 8.87 17.43 -20.97
N LYS A 208 9.88 16.61 -20.66
CA LYS A 208 10.96 16.24 -21.60
C LYS A 208 10.41 15.49 -22.81
N ILE A 209 9.50 14.53 -22.61
CA ILE A 209 8.89 13.77 -23.71
C ILE A 209 8.11 14.71 -24.64
N ILE A 210 7.37 15.67 -24.06
CA ILE A 210 6.63 16.68 -24.83
C ILE A 210 7.58 17.57 -25.62
N TYR A 211 8.69 18.02 -25.01
CA TYR A 211 9.71 18.82 -25.68
C TYR A 211 10.36 18.09 -26.86
N GLU A 212 10.58 16.77 -26.74
CA GLU A 212 11.09 15.91 -27.82
C GLU A 212 10.09 15.74 -29.00
N LYS A 213 8.88 16.32 -28.91
CA LYS A 213 7.80 16.30 -29.92
C LYS A 213 7.42 14.88 -30.39
N LYS A 214 7.49 13.90 -29.50
CA LYS A 214 7.07 12.54 -29.81
C LYS A 214 5.56 12.49 -30.08
N ASN A 215 5.17 11.64 -31.02
CA ASN A 215 3.77 11.35 -31.29
C ASN A 215 3.32 10.18 -30.39
N TYR A 216 2.31 10.43 -29.55
CA TYR A 216 1.73 9.42 -28.66
C TYR A 216 0.24 9.68 -28.44
N ASP A 217 -0.49 8.61 -28.19
CA ASP A 217 -1.94 8.60 -28.01
C ASP A 217 -2.33 8.12 -26.62
N VAL A 218 -1.42 7.43 -25.92
CA VAL A 218 -1.67 6.79 -24.65
C VAL A 218 -0.45 6.96 -23.72
N VAL A 219 -0.71 7.22 -22.44
CA VAL A 219 0.28 7.17 -21.37
C VAL A 219 -0.17 6.12 -20.35
N MET A 220 0.68 5.14 -20.09
CA MET A 220 0.54 4.22 -18.96
C MET A 220 1.49 4.65 -17.84
N GLY A 221 0.94 5.22 -16.77
CA GLY A 221 1.65 5.50 -15.53
C GLY A 221 1.70 4.26 -14.64
N GLY A 222 2.85 3.98 -14.05
CA GLY A 222 3.02 2.82 -13.15
C GLY A 222 2.18 2.90 -11.87
N ASN A 223 1.75 4.11 -11.48
CA ASN A 223 0.80 4.39 -10.41
C ASN A 223 0.06 5.72 -10.65
N ASP A 224 -0.88 6.07 -9.79
CA ASP A 224 -1.63 7.33 -9.92
C ASP A 224 -0.74 8.59 -9.78
N PRO A 225 0.18 8.71 -8.84
CA PRO A 225 1.10 9.86 -8.80
C PRO A 225 1.86 10.08 -10.12
N ILE A 226 2.33 9.01 -10.76
CA ILE A 226 2.96 9.09 -12.09
C ILE A 226 1.97 9.58 -13.14
N ALA A 227 0.78 8.99 -13.21
CA ALA A 227 -0.25 9.36 -14.18
C ALA A 227 -0.67 10.82 -14.03
N LEU A 228 -0.89 11.27 -12.79
CA LEU A 228 -1.26 12.64 -12.47
C LEU A 228 -0.16 13.65 -12.82
N GLY A 229 1.10 13.31 -12.56
CA GLY A 229 2.25 14.14 -12.97
C GLY A 229 2.33 14.27 -14.50
N CYS A 230 2.08 13.18 -15.23
CA CYS A 230 2.01 13.23 -16.70
C CYS A 230 0.86 14.10 -17.20
N ILE A 231 -0.32 14.01 -16.58
CA ILE A 231 -1.48 14.86 -16.91
C ILE A 231 -1.13 16.33 -16.68
N ALA A 232 -0.55 16.67 -15.54
CA ALA A 232 -0.18 18.06 -15.22
C ALA A 232 0.78 18.66 -16.27
N ALA A 233 1.80 17.92 -16.69
CA ALA A 233 2.73 18.36 -17.74
C ALA A 233 2.02 18.57 -19.09
N MET A 234 1.06 17.71 -19.45
CA MET A 234 0.29 17.83 -20.68
C MET A 234 -0.68 19.03 -20.65
N GLN A 235 -1.30 19.30 -19.50
CA GLN A 235 -2.18 20.46 -19.31
C GLN A 235 -1.45 21.79 -19.53
N MET A 236 -0.17 21.88 -19.14
CA MET A 236 0.64 23.08 -19.38
C MET A 236 0.92 23.33 -20.88
N THR A 237 0.63 22.40 -21.75
CA THR A 237 0.96 22.44 -23.19
C THR A 237 -0.23 22.25 -24.12
N ASP A 238 -1.47 22.33 -23.58
CA ASP A 238 -2.75 22.14 -24.32
C ASP A 238 -2.82 20.79 -25.10
N LYS A 239 -2.14 19.75 -24.60
CA LYS A 239 -2.12 18.40 -25.24
C LYS A 239 -3.00 17.36 -24.57
N THR A 240 -3.77 17.70 -23.57
CA THR A 240 -4.55 16.75 -22.77
C THR A 240 -5.73 16.12 -23.50
N ASP A 241 -6.38 16.86 -24.39
CA ASP A 241 -7.70 16.46 -24.95
C ASP A 241 -7.66 15.28 -25.93
N GLN A 242 -6.46 14.78 -26.27
CA GLN A 242 -6.30 13.73 -27.28
C GLN A 242 -5.57 12.47 -26.74
N VAL A 243 -5.09 12.49 -25.50
CA VAL A 243 -4.25 11.45 -24.91
C VAL A 243 -4.98 10.72 -23.80
N MET A 244 -5.14 9.41 -23.94
CA MET A 244 -5.65 8.56 -22.86
C MET A 244 -4.58 8.32 -21.83
N VAL A 245 -4.87 8.56 -20.56
CA VAL A 245 -3.93 8.30 -19.46
C VAL A 245 -4.49 7.24 -18.54
N TYR A 246 -3.68 6.24 -18.20
CA TYR A 246 -3.99 5.20 -17.23
C TYR A 246 -3.07 5.28 -16.03
N GLY A 247 -3.62 5.03 -14.85
CA GLY A 247 -2.90 4.89 -13.59
C GLY A 247 -3.21 3.56 -12.90
N VAL A 248 -2.65 3.40 -11.72
CA VAL A 248 -2.97 2.32 -10.78
C VAL A 248 -2.92 2.93 -9.39
N ASP A 249 -3.83 2.65 -8.54
CA ASP A 249 -4.03 2.82 -7.11
C ASP A 249 -5.51 2.98 -6.78
N GLY A 250 -6.31 3.63 -7.66
CA GLY A 250 -7.69 4.01 -7.34
C GLY A 250 -7.75 5.14 -6.30
N SER A 251 -6.76 6.03 -6.33
CA SER A 251 -6.64 7.13 -5.37
C SER A 251 -7.81 8.12 -5.46
N PRO A 252 -8.12 8.89 -4.40
CA PRO A 252 -9.09 9.98 -4.46
C PRO A 252 -8.80 10.96 -5.60
N ASP A 253 -7.53 11.35 -5.78
CA ASP A 253 -7.10 12.26 -6.85
C ASP A 253 -7.25 11.61 -8.24
N GLY A 254 -6.89 10.32 -8.39
CA GLY A 254 -7.12 9.57 -9.62
C GLY A 254 -8.60 9.52 -10.00
N LYS A 255 -9.49 9.23 -9.04
CA LYS A 255 -10.94 9.25 -9.25
C LYS A 255 -11.47 10.64 -9.62
N ALA A 256 -10.93 11.69 -9.00
CA ALA A 256 -11.27 13.06 -9.37
C ALA A 256 -10.86 13.38 -10.82
N MET A 257 -9.70 12.90 -11.28
CA MET A 257 -9.26 13.07 -12.67
C MET A 257 -10.08 12.24 -13.65
N ILE A 258 -10.58 11.06 -13.26
CA ILE A 258 -11.55 10.32 -14.08
C ILE A 258 -12.85 11.12 -14.23
N LYS A 259 -13.35 11.71 -13.14
CA LYS A 259 -14.58 12.53 -13.15
C LYS A 259 -14.45 13.74 -14.07
N THR A 260 -13.27 14.31 -14.21
CA THR A 260 -13.01 15.46 -15.10
C THR A 260 -12.62 15.06 -16.52
N GLY A 261 -12.43 13.77 -16.79
CA GLY A 261 -12.07 13.24 -18.11
C GLY A 261 -10.57 13.32 -18.46
N PHE A 262 -9.71 13.70 -17.51
CA PHE A 262 -8.25 13.75 -17.74
C PHE A 262 -7.56 12.41 -17.53
N LEU A 263 -8.10 11.54 -16.66
CA LEU A 263 -7.63 10.17 -16.48
C LEU A 263 -8.69 9.21 -17.06
N GLU A 264 -8.27 8.31 -17.93
CA GLU A 264 -9.15 7.33 -18.56
C GLU A 264 -9.58 6.23 -17.59
N GLY A 265 -8.63 5.78 -16.75
CA GLY A 265 -8.89 4.80 -15.73
C GLY A 265 -7.71 4.60 -14.78
N THR A 266 -8.02 4.08 -13.60
CA THR A 266 -7.04 3.64 -12.61
C THR A 266 -7.42 2.26 -12.07
N ALA A 267 -6.48 1.31 -12.06
CA ALA A 267 -6.72 0.00 -11.45
C ALA A 267 -6.60 0.13 -9.93
N ALA A 268 -7.73 0.03 -9.25
CA ALA A 268 -7.82 0.27 -7.82
C ALA A 268 -7.17 -0.84 -7.00
N GLN A 269 -6.27 -0.46 -6.11
CA GLN A 269 -5.69 -1.29 -5.06
C GLN A 269 -6.46 -1.07 -3.74
N SER A 270 -6.26 -1.97 -2.77
CA SER A 270 -6.82 -1.81 -1.43
C SER A 270 -5.71 -1.78 -0.37
N PRO A 271 -5.17 -0.60 -0.01
CA PRO A 271 -4.18 -0.48 1.06
C PRO A 271 -4.72 -0.98 2.39
N ILE A 272 -6.03 -0.79 2.65
CA ILE A 272 -6.71 -1.28 3.84
C ILE A 272 -6.63 -2.81 3.92
N LYS A 273 -7.07 -3.53 2.87
CA LYS A 273 -7.04 -5.01 2.86
C LYS A 273 -5.62 -5.57 2.92
N ILE A 274 -4.64 -4.88 2.33
CA ILE A 274 -3.22 -5.27 2.43
C ILE A 274 -2.78 -5.14 3.89
N GLY A 275 -3.06 -4.01 4.55
CA GLY A 275 -2.72 -3.76 5.96
C GLY A 275 -3.37 -4.77 6.90
N GLU A 276 -4.70 -4.96 6.81
CA GLU A 276 -5.44 -5.96 7.59
C GLU A 276 -4.85 -7.36 7.44
N LYS A 277 -4.56 -7.76 6.19
CA LYS A 277 -4.02 -9.08 5.90
C LYS A 277 -2.59 -9.24 6.40
N ALA A 278 -1.78 -8.19 6.35
CA ALA A 278 -0.43 -8.18 6.90
C ALA A 278 -0.45 -8.38 8.41
N VAL A 279 -1.27 -7.62 9.14
CA VAL A 279 -1.43 -7.75 10.59
C VAL A 279 -1.94 -9.16 10.96
N GLN A 280 -3.00 -9.63 10.31
CA GLN A 280 -3.51 -10.98 10.52
C GLN A 280 -2.41 -12.02 10.35
N THR A 281 -1.63 -11.92 9.26
CA THR A 281 -0.56 -12.88 8.94
C THR A 281 0.55 -12.85 9.97
N ALA A 282 0.94 -11.66 10.45
CA ALA A 282 1.98 -11.49 11.47
C ALA A 282 1.57 -12.17 12.80
N TYR A 283 0.33 -11.94 13.26
CA TYR A 283 -0.15 -12.58 14.49
C TYR A 283 -0.30 -14.10 14.35
N SER A 284 -0.83 -14.59 13.24
CA SER A 284 -0.90 -16.04 12.97
C SER A 284 0.49 -16.68 12.99
N TYR A 285 1.49 -16.04 12.38
CA TYR A 285 2.86 -16.53 12.40
C TYR A 285 3.45 -16.57 13.83
N LEU A 286 3.25 -15.49 14.61
CA LEU A 286 3.71 -15.44 16.00
C LEU A 286 3.01 -16.47 16.91
N ALA A 287 1.78 -16.86 16.58
CA ALA A 287 1.06 -17.94 17.25
C ALA A 287 1.54 -19.34 16.85
N GLY A 288 2.52 -19.45 15.92
CA GLY A 288 3.04 -20.74 15.42
C GLY A 288 2.16 -21.37 14.33
N GLU A 289 1.20 -20.62 13.77
CA GLU A 289 0.35 -21.12 12.70
C GLU A 289 1.08 -21.08 11.34
N THR A 290 0.69 -21.97 10.44
CA THR A 290 1.17 -21.95 9.07
C THR A 290 0.52 -20.80 8.29
N VAL A 291 1.32 -19.90 7.73
CA VAL A 291 0.86 -18.78 6.89
C VAL A 291 1.18 -19.00 5.42
N LYS A 292 0.35 -18.42 4.54
CA LYS A 292 0.61 -18.45 3.09
C LYS A 292 1.85 -17.62 2.77
N LYS A 293 2.75 -18.15 1.95
CA LYS A 293 3.98 -17.46 1.51
C LYS A 293 3.69 -16.26 0.62
N HIS A 294 2.62 -16.31 -0.16
CA HIS A 294 2.20 -15.25 -1.05
C HIS A 294 0.68 -15.08 -1.02
N VAL A 295 0.22 -13.85 -0.88
CA VAL A 295 -1.21 -13.47 -0.87
C VAL A 295 -1.40 -12.34 -1.87
N THR A 296 -2.29 -12.57 -2.82
CA THR A 296 -2.65 -11.58 -3.85
C THR A 296 -4.04 -11.01 -3.54
N ILE A 297 -4.14 -9.69 -3.48
CA ILE A 297 -5.39 -8.95 -3.31
C ILE A 297 -5.88 -8.54 -4.71
N PRO A 298 -7.10 -8.90 -5.11
CA PRO A 298 -7.65 -8.52 -6.41
C PRO A 298 -7.69 -7.02 -6.60
N VAL A 299 -7.61 -6.59 -7.86
CA VAL A 299 -7.74 -5.20 -8.30
C VAL A 299 -8.92 -5.06 -9.25
N GLU A 300 -9.44 -3.84 -9.38
CA GLU A 300 -10.52 -3.54 -10.31
C GLU A 300 -10.28 -2.20 -11.01
N LEU A 301 -10.42 -2.16 -12.33
CA LEU A 301 -10.26 -0.92 -13.09
C LEU A 301 -11.45 0.01 -12.87
N ILE A 302 -11.20 1.18 -12.32
CA ILE A 302 -12.15 2.28 -12.22
C ILE A 302 -12.04 3.14 -13.48
N THR A 303 -13.17 3.37 -14.14
CA THR A 303 -13.32 4.25 -15.29
C THR A 303 -14.56 5.14 -15.10
N ALA A 304 -14.84 6.05 -16.02
CA ALA A 304 -16.05 6.86 -15.96
C ALA A 304 -17.35 6.02 -15.90
N ASP A 305 -17.35 4.82 -16.49
CA ASP A 305 -18.53 3.95 -16.57
C ASP A 305 -18.95 3.42 -15.20
N ASN A 306 -17.99 3.10 -14.32
CA ASN A 306 -18.25 2.51 -13.02
C ASN A 306 -17.88 3.40 -11.81
N LEU A 307 -17.35 4.61 -12.05
CA LEU A 307 -16.92 5.54 -10.99
C LEU A 307 -17.99 5.80 -9.92
N LYS A 308 -19.26 5.80 -10.30
CA LYS A 308 -20.41 6.02 -9.40
C LYS A 308 -20.57 4.98 -8.29
N PHE A 309 -19.90 3.83 -8.40
CA PHE A 309 -19.94 2.77 -7.40
C PHE A 309 -18.84 2.87 -6.35
N TYR A 310 -17.94 3.85 -6.50
CA TYR A 310 -16.79 4.03 -5.61
C TYR A 310 -16.90 5.30 -4.78
N ASP A 311 -16.41 5.23 -3.53
CA ASP A 311 -16.23 6.43 -2.72
C ASP A 311 -15.14 7.31 -3.35
N MET A 312 -15.50 8.59 -3.60
CA MET A 312 -14.61 9.56 -4.22
C MET A 312 -13.46 10.00 -3.31
N THR A 313 -13.62 9.89 -2.01
CA THR A 313 -12.70 10.41 -0.99
C THR A 313 -11.91 9.32 -0.26
N GLY A 314 -12.39 8.09 -0.29
CA GLY A 314 -11.78 6.94 0.38
C GLY A 314 -10.91 6.09 -0.54
N TRP A 315 -10.26 5.10 0.05
CA TRP A 315 -9.57 3.99 -0.63
C TRP A 315 -10.49 2.77 -0.73
N GLN A 316 -10.16 1.80 -1.61
CA GLN A 316 -10.96 0.59 -1.81
C GLN A 316 -10.56 -0.55 -0.89
#